data_2989db37e91f69b8a002a181f9e6bc4f
#
_entry.id   2989db37e91f69b8a002a181f9e6bc4f
#
_cell.length_a   1.000
_cell.length_b   1.000
_cell.length_c   1.000
_cell.angle_alpha   90.00
_cell.angle_beta   90.00
_cell.angle_gamma   90.00
#
_symmetry.space_group_name_H-M   'P 1'
#
loop_
_entity.id
_entity.type
_entity.pdbx_description
1 polymer ?
#
loop_
_entity_poly.entity_id
_entity_poly.type
_entity_poly.pdbx_seq_one_letter_code
_entity_poly.pdbx_strand_id
1 'polypeptide(L)'
;ALAQKTDLAMMNICSTCQGAQSECQQRLDADSSYREHINEALAGEGLEYVKGKDGWTNKNFLWILVEEIGLDALREQVKRPLSGLRVGPFYGCYIIRPKQRLGYEEHPERDLYLEKVIEALGGEVVEYDGSRKCCGFPVITMNRDTSLRQAGTHLGDAIDAGADCLVTPCPLCHLNLDMQQPEAAKVVNRDLGIAVLHLPQLVGLALGADPKELGMPKHIA
;
A
#
# COMPACT_ATOMS: atom_id res chain seq x y z
N ALA A 1 3.56 12.32 17.42
CA ALA A 1 3.41 13.45 18.38
C ALA A 1 2.32 14.45 17.93
N LEU A 2 2.41 15.05 16.73
CA LEU A 2 1.42 16.04 16.28
C LEU A 2 -0.01 15.46 16.22
N ALA A 3 -0.19 14.29 15.64
CA ALA A 3 -1.49 13.62 15.60
C ALA A 3 -2.01 13.27 17.00
N GLN A 4 -1.12 12.83 17.89
CA GLN A 4 -1.48 12.60 19.30
C GLN A 4 -1.92 13.87 20.04
N LYS A 5 -1.27 15.02 19.74
CA LYS A 5 -1.63 16.30 20.32
C LYS A 5 -3.02 16.77 19.88
N THR A 6 -3.44 16.44 18.68
CA THR A 6 -4.74 16.82 18.11
C THR A 6 -5.84 15.78 18.35
N ASP A 7 -5.52 14.69 19.06
CA ASP A 7 -6.41 13.54 19.30
C ASP A 7 -7.00 12.94 18.02
N LEU A 8 -6.25 12.99 16.93
CA LEU A 8 -6.62 12.41 15.65
C LEU A 8 -5.84 11.13 15.38
N ALA A 9 -6.54 10.09 14.98
CA ALA A 9 -5.93 8.90 14.41
C ALA A 9 -5.17 9.27 13.12
N MET A 10 -4.08 8.58 12.84
CA MET A 10 -3.29 8.81 11.64
C MET A 10 -3.55 7.72 10.61
N MET A 11 -4.05 8.12 9.45
CA MET A 11 -4.16 7.25 8.29
C MET A 11 -3.04 7.55 7.31
N ASN A 12 -2.47 6.51 6.72
CA ASN A 12 -1.58 6.67 5.59
C ASN A 12 -1.97 5.76 4.41
N ILE A 13 -1.67 6.22 3.20
CA ILE A 13 -2.01 5.54 1.94
C ILE A 13 -0.79 4.88 1.29
N CYS A 14 0.27 4.67 2.06
CA CYS A 14 1.58 4.23 1.56
C CYS A 14 2.14 3.12 2.43
N SER A 15 2.40 1.97 1.83
CA SER A 15 3.02 0.82 2.51
C SER A 15 4.40 1.15 3.09
N THR A 16 5.20 1.93 2.36
CA THR A 16 6.53 2.36 2.82
C THR A 16 6.42 3.28 4.03
N CYS A 17 5.47 4.22 4.01
CA CYS A 17 5.22 5.10 5.14
C CYS A 17 4.74 4.31 6.37
N GLN A 18 3.81 3.36 6.17
CA GLN A 18 3.35 2.50 7.26
C GLN A 18 4.51 1.73 7.89
N GLY A 19 5.36 1.10 7.08
CA GLY A 19 6.50 0.35 7.57
C GLY A 19 7.50 1.22 8.35
N ALA A 20 7.84 2.40 7.82
CA ALA A 20 8.77 3.34 8.46
C ALA A 20 8.19 3.90 9.77
N GLN A 21 6.91 4.26 9.78
CA GLN A 21 6.24 4.76 10.98
C GLN A 21 6.09 3.68 12.05
N SER A 22 5.76 2.44 11.66
CA SER A 22 5.69 1.31 12.59
C SER A 22 7.06 0.99 13.20
N GLU A 23 8.14 1.12 12.43
CA GLU A 23 9.50 0.96 12.92
C GLU A 23 9.89 2.05 13.93
N CYS A 24 9.58 3.31 13.59
CA CYS A 24 9.81 4.44 14.49
C CYS A 24 9.02 4.28 15.79
N GLN A 25 7.74 3.94 15.70
CA GLN A 25 6.88 3.71 16.87
C GLN A 25 7.40 2.57 17.74
N GLN A 26 7.73 1.43 17.15
CA GLN A 26 8.30 0.29 17.87
C GLN A 26 9.56 0.69 18.66
N ARG A 27 10.46 1.47 18.03
CA ARG A 27 11.67 1.94 18.69
C ARG A 27 11.39 2.91 19.83
N LEU A 28 10.48 3.86 19.63
CA LEU A 28 10.04 4.80 20.68
C LEU A 28 9.37 4.08 21.85
N ASP A 29 8.62 3.02 21.58
CA ASP A 29 7.92 2.26 22.63
C ASP A 29 8.85 1.33 23.39
N ALA A 30 9.86 0.76 22.73
CA ALA A 30 10.80 -0.19 23.34
C ALA A 30 11.91 0.49 24.14
N ASP A 31 12.37 1.67 23.75
CA ASP A 31 13.53 2.36 24.30
C ASP A 31 13.10 3.69 24.95
N SER A 32 13.08 3.72 26.28
CA SER A 32 12.68 4.93 27.04
C SER A 32 13.70 6.05 26.89
N SER A 33 15.00 5.77 26.86
CA SER A 33 16.03 6.79 26.74
C SER A 33 16.02 7.43 25.33
N TYR A 34 15.79 6.62 24.30
CA TYR A 34 15.58 7.15 22.95
C TYR A 34 14.32 8.01 22.85
N ARG A 35 13.22 7.58 23.47
CA ARG A 35 11.96 8.34 23.52
C ARG A 35 12.14 9.68 24.24
N GLU A 36 12.81 9.69 25.39
CA GLU A 36 13.13 10.90 26.14
C GLU A 36 13.94 11.88 25.29
N HIS A 37 15.01 11.42 24.65
CA HIS A 37 15.83 12.24 23.75
C HIS A 37 15.02 12.84 22.58
N ILE A 38 14.12 12.07 21.98
CA ILE A 38 13.23 12.57 20.92
C ILE A 38 12.23 13.59 21.48
N ASN A 39 11.67 13.36 22.66
CA ASN A 39 10.74 14.27 23.30
C ASN A 39 11.42 15.59 23.72
N GLU A 40 12.68 15.57 24.15
CA GLU A 40 13.48 16.80 24.35
C GLU A 40 13.55 17.65 23.08
N ALA A 41 13.80 17.03 21.93
CA ALA A 41 13.83 17.73 20.65
C ALA A 41 12.45 18.25 20.22
N LEU A 42 11.35 17.54 20.56
CA LEU A 42 9.98 17.93 20.25
C LEU A 42 9.43 19.02 21.19
N ALA A 43 9.99 19.17 22.39
CA ALA A 43 9.51 20.09 23.42
C ALA A 43 9.51 21.56 22.96
N GLY A 44 10.48 21.95 22.11
CA GLY A 44 10.56 23.30 21.53
C GLY A 44 9.33 23.67 20.68
N GLU A 45 8.65 22.67 20.10
CA GLU A 45 7.42 22.83 19.32
C GLU A 45 6.15 22.55 20.18
N GLY A 46 6.30 22.32 21.46
CA GLY A 46 5.22 21.94 22.37
C GLY A 46 4.60 20.59 22.01
N LEU A 47 5.41 19.67 21.50
CA LEU A 47 5.03 18.33 21.12
C LEU A 47 5.68 17.29 22.04
N GLU A 48 4.99 16.17 22.21
CA GLU A 48 5.48 15.00 22.93
C GLU A 48 4.92 13.73 22.28
N TYR A 49 5.73 12.70 22.17
CA TYR A 49 5.26 11.35 21.83
C TYR A 49 4.93 10.61 23.12
N VAL A 50 3.69 10.15 23.23
CA VAL A 50 3.20 9.38 24.36
C VAL A 50 3.05 7.91 23.94
N LYS A 51 3.81 7.03 24.62
CA LYS A 51 3.68 5.58 24.43
C LYS A 51 2.28 5.11 24.85
N GLY A 52 1.65 4.30 23.99
CA GLY A 52 0.36 3.70 24.31
C GLY A 52 -0.76 4.71 24.57
N LYS A 53 -0.74 5.86 23.88
CA LYS A 53 -1.81 6.86 24.01
C LYS A 53 -3.15 6.23 23.62
N ASP A 54 -4.09 6.24 24.56
CA ASP A 54 -5.45 5.70 24.38
C ASP A 54 -6.15 6.28 23.14
N GLY A 55 -6.81 5.41 22.38
CA GLY A 55 -7.59 5.77 21.20
C GLY A 55 -6.77 6.25 19.99
N TRP A 56 -5.43 6.38 20.14
CA TRP A 56 -4.61 6.80 19.02
C TRP A 56 -4.14 5.59 18.19
N THR A 57 -4.35 5.66 16.89
CA THR A 57 -3.93 4.62 15.93
C THR A 57 -3.18 5.22 14.76
N ASN A 58 -2.28 4.43 14.19
CA ASN A 58 -1.58 4.72 12.96
C ASN A 58 -1.74 3.54 12.01
N LYS A 59 -2.66 3.66 11.06
CA LYS A 59 -3.03 2.56 10.17
C LYS A 59 -2.96 2.94 8.69
N ASN A 60 -2.55 1.97 7.90
CA ASN A 60 -2.68 2.08 6.45
C ASN A 60 -4.15 2.02 6.02
N PHE A 61 -4.50 2.72 4.96
CA PHE A 61 -5.85 2.75 4.39
C PHE A 61 -6.40 1.33 4.12
N LEU A 62 -5.57 0.41 3.64
CA LEU A 62 -5.95 -0.99 3.46
C LEU A 62 -6.45 -1.63 4.77
N TRP A 63 -5.76 -1.37 5.88
CA TRP A 63 -6.14 -1.93 7.19
C TRP A 63 -7.42 -1.29 7.71
N ILE A 64 -7.59 0.02 7.52
CA ILE A 64 -8.82 0.73 7.90
C ILE A 64 -10.04 0.18 7.17
N LEU A 65 -9.92 -0.12 5.86
CA LEU A 65 -11.02 -0.71 5.09
C LEU A 65 -11.50 -2.03 5.68
N VAL A 66 -10.60 -2.86 6.19
CA VAL A 66 -10.93 -4.20 6.70
C VAL A 66 -11.25 -4.19 8.19
N GLU A 67 -10.45 -3.48 9.00
CA GLU A 67 -10.51 -3.56 10.47
C GLU A 67 -11.50 -2.56 11.10
N GLU A 68 -11.72 -1.40 10.49
CA GLU A 68 -12.54 -0.33 11.06
C GLU A 68 -13.86 -0.14 10.30
N ILE A 69 -13.80 -0.06 8.97
CA ILE A 69 -15.01 0.05 8.14
C ILE A 69 -15.71 -1.30 8.04
N GLY A 70 -14.94 -2.36 7.80
CA GLY A 70 -15.45 -3.70 7.59
C GLY A 70 -15.87 -3.95 6.14
N LEU A 71 -15.65 -5.20 5.69
CA LEU A 71 -15.88 -5.57 4.29
C LEU A 71 -17.36 -5.54 3.89
N ASP A 72 -18.27 -5.82 4.82
CA ASP A 72 -19.71 -5.79 4.54
C ASP A 72 -20.19 -4.35 4.32
N ALA A 73 -19.79 -3.42 5.20
CA ALA A 73 -20.09 -2.02 5.01
C ALA A 73 -19.46 -1.44 3.72
N LEU A 74 -18.26 -1.91 3.35
CA LEU A 74 -17.64 -1.54 2.08
C LEU A 74 -18.47 -2.06 0.89
N ARG A 75 -18.95 -3.30 0.91
CA ARG A 75 -19.82 -3.89 -0.14
C ARG A 75 -21.10 -3.10 -0.33
N GLU A 76 -21.74 -2.69 0.75
CA GLU A 76 -22.97 -1.88 0.70
C GLU A 76 -22.79 -0.52 0.02
N GLN A 77 -21.59 0.03 0.05
CA GLN A 77 -21.26 1.32 -0.60
C GLN A 77 -20.89 1.20 -2.07
N VAL A 78 -20.67 -0.01 -2.59
CA VAL A 78 -20.29 -0.24 -3.99
C VAL A 78 -21.43 0.17 -4.93
N LYS A 79 -21.18 1.16 -5.79
CA LYS A 79 -22.12 1.65 -6.80
C LYS A 79 -21.86 1.09 -8.18
N ARG A 80 -20.62 0.73 -8.46
CA ARG A 80 -20.15 0.14 -9.72
C ARG A 80 -19.29 -1.09 -9.40
N PRO A 81 -19.90 -2.27 -9.20
CA PRO A 81 -19.14 -3.50 -8.95
C PRO A 81 -18.10 -3.74 -10.06
N LEU A 82 -16.92 -4.17 -9.66
CA LEU A 82 -15.81 -4.46 -10.57
C LEU A 82 -15.97 -5.86 -11.24
N SER A 83 -17.20 -6.26 -11.53
CA SER A 83 -17.51 -7.60 -12.05
C SER A 83 -16.82 -7.90 -13.36
N GLY A 84 -16.11 -9.03 -13.42
CA GLY A 84 -15.34 -9.46 -14.58
C GLY A 84 -13.96 -8.79 -14.70
N LEU A 85 -13.60 -7.86 -13.82
CA LEU A 85 -12.26 -7.28 -13.76
C LEU A 85 -11.34 -8.22 -12.96
N ARG A 86 -10.29 -8.72 -13.60
CA ARG A 86 -9.29 -9.60 -13.01
C ARG A 86 -8.15 -8.76 -12.45
N VAL A 87 -8.05 -8.68 -11.13
CA VAL A 87 -7.15 -7.78 -10.42
C VAL A 87 -6.04 -8.55 -9.73
N GLY A 88 -4.79 -8.25 -10.09
CA GLY A 88 -3.60 -8.76 -9.40
C GLY A 88 -3.27 -7.90 -8.17
N PRO A 89 -3.28 -8.44 -6.94
CA PRO A 89 -2.82 -7.72 -5.76
C PRO A 89 -1.31 -7.55 -5.78
N PHE A 90 -0.81 -6.35 -5.49
CA PHE A 90 0.62 -6.09 -5.33
C PHE A 90 0.90 -5.37 -4.00
N TYR A 91 1.29 -6.12 -2.97
CA TYR A 91 1.54 -5.57 -1.63
C TYR A 91 2.80 -4.72 -1.53
N GLY A 92 3.81 -5.04 -2.34
CA GLY A 92 5.16 -4.56 -2.10
C GLY A 92 5.79 -5.28 -0.89
N CYS A 93 6.64 -4.57 -0.14
CA CYS A 93 7.40 -5.20 0.94
C CYS A 93 7.08 -4.64 2.34
N TYR A 94 6.95 -3.32 2.49
CA TYR A 94 6.92 -2.66 3.79
C TYR A 94 5.62 -2.80 4.58
N ILE A 95 4.52 -3.25 3.97
CA ILE A 95 3.24 -3.48 4.65
C ILE A 95 3.07 -4.94 5.12
N ILE A 96 3.94 -5.82 4.65
CA ILE A 96 3.89 -7.25 5.00
C ILE A 96 5.14 -7.76 5.70
N ARG A 97 6.21 -6.95 5.79
CA ARG A 97 7.49 -7.32 6.41
C ARG A 97 8.17 -6.15 7.12
N PRO A 98 8.80 -6.37 8.28
CA PRO A 98 8.70 -7.58 9.11
C PRO A 98 7.38 -7.61 9.88
N LYS A 99 6.78 -8.81 10.02
CA LYS A 99 5.45 -8.99 10.63
C LYS A 99 5.37 -8.51 12.10
N GLN A 100 6.47 -8.62 12.85
CA GLN A 100 6.54 -8.28 14.28
C GLN A 100 6.16 -6.84 14.63
N ARG A 101 6.39 -5.89 13.71
CA ARG A 101 6.07 -4.46 13.93
C ARG A 101 4.82 -3.99 13.18
N LEU A 102 4.14 -4.90 12.53
CA LEU A 102 2.98 -4.60 11.68
C LEU A 102 1.68 -5.19 12.25
N GLY A 103 1.64 -5.52 13.55
CA GLY A 103 0.44 -5.99 14.24
C GLY A 103 -0.14 -7.31 13.72
N TYR A 104 0.70 -8.21 13.20
CA TYR A 104 0.27 -9.52 12.71
C TYR A 104 -0.12 -10.50 13.83
N GLU A 105 0.27 -10.23 15.08
CA GLU A 105 -0.18 -11.01 16.22
C GLU A 105 -1.68 -10.82 16.48
N GLU A 106 -2.17 -9.59 16.32
CA GLU A 106 -3.57 -9.24 16.48
C GLU A 106 -4.38 -9.45 15.20
N HIS A 107 -3.73 -9.26 14.04
CA HIS A 107 -4.34 -9.34 12.72
C HIS A 107 -3.52 -10.25 11.78
N PRO A 108 -3.55 -11.57 11.97
CA PRO A 108 -2.70 -12.52 11.24
C PRO A 108 -2.96 -12.55 9.72
N GLU A 109 -4.14 -12.10 9.28
CA GLU A 109 -4.56 -12.14 7.87
C GLU A 109 -4.26 -10.84 7.09
N ARG A 110 -3.47 -9.89 7.63
CA ARG A 110 -3.12 -8.65 6.94
C ARG A 110 -2.46 -8.85 5.57
N ASP A 111 -1.85 -10.00 5.34
CA ASP A 111 -1.28 -10.40 4.05
C ASP A 111 -2.31 -10.98 3.05
N LEU A 112 -3.61 -10.98 3.43
CA LEU A 112 -4.75 -11.34 2.57
C LEU A 112 -5.79 -10.20 2.45
N TYR A 113 -5.53 -9.05 3.06
CA TYR A 113 -6.51 -7.95 3.09
C TYR A 113 -6.74 -7.34 1.71
N LEU A 114 -5.74 -7.31 0.86
CA LEU A 114 -5.88 -6.73 -0.48
C LEU A 114 -6.78 -7.58 -1.35
N GLU A 115 -6.64 -8.89 -1.29
CA GLU A 115 -7.53 -9.86 -1.94
C GLU A 115 -8.96 -9.71 -1.45
N LYS A 116 -9.16 -9.67 -0.12
CA LYS A 116 -10.49 -9.49 0.50
C LYS A 116 -11.16 -8.18 0.07
N VAL A 117 -10.39 -7.10 -0.08
CA VAL A 117 -10.93 -5.82 -0.56
C VAL A 117 -11.30 -5.90 -2.04
N ILE A 118 -10.46 -6.51 -2.90
CA ILE A 118 -10.77 -6.71 -4.33
C ILE A 118 -12.11 -7.46 -4.46
N GLU A 119 -12.28 -8.57 -3.74
CA GLU A 119 -13.52 -9.36 -3.73
C GLU A 119 -14.72 -8.56 -3.19
N ALA A 120 -14.52 -7.77 -2.13
CA ALA A 120 -15.57 -6.93 -1.58
C ALA A 120 -16.04 -5.85 -2.56
N LEU A 121 -15.17 -5.39 -3.46
CA LEU A 121 -15.50 -4.47 -4.54
C LEU A 121 -16.10 -5.15 -5.78
N GLY A 122 -16.21 -6.49 -5.76
CA GLY A 122 -16.80 -7.31 -6.85
C GLY A 122 -15.80 -7.69 -7.94
N GLY A 123 -14.49 -7.49 -7.73
CA GLY A 123 -13.43 -7.92 -8.65
C GLY A 123 -13.02 -9.38 -8.45
N GLU A 124 -12.32 -9.92 -9.43
CA GLU A 124 -11.75 -11.27 -9.40
C GLU A 124 -10.25 -11.18 -9.05
N VAL A 125 -9.82 -11.91 -8.03
CA VAL A 125 -8.41 -11.93 -7.60
C VAL A 125 -7.60 -12.83 -8.54
N VAL A 126 -6.47 -12.31 -9.02
CA VAL A 126 -5.49 -13.08 -9.80
C VAL A 126 -4.26 -13.33 -8.94
N GLU A 127 -4.00 -14.61 -8.64
CA GLU A 127 -2.78 -15.01 -7.93
C GLU A 127 -1.61 -15.11 -8.93
N TYR A 128 -0.45 -14.56 -8.54
CA TYR A 128 0.80 -14.63 -9.31
C TYR A 128 2.01 -14.44 -8.39
N ASP A 129 3.18 -14.84 -8.87
CA ASP A 129 4.40 -14.95 -8.05
C ASP A 129 4.95 -13.60 -7.55
N GLY A 130 4.70 -12.50 -8.28
CA GLY A 130 5.18 -11.16 -7.99
C GLY A 130 4.47 -10.44 -6.84
N SER A 131 3.27 -10.88 -6.45
CA SER A 131 2.30 -10.15 -5.61
C SER A 131 2.84 -9.63 -4.27
N ARG A 132 3.78 -10.35 -3.65
CA ARG A 132 4.37 -10.05 -2.33
C ARG A 132 5.87 -9.75 -2.39
N LYS A 133 6.40 -9.45 -3.58
CA LYS A 133 7.82 -9.12 -3.80
C LYS A 133 8.05 -7.62 -3.81
N CYS A 134 9.32 -7.20 -3.86
CA CYS A 134 9.68 -5.78 -3.91
C CYS A 134 9.46 -5.23 -5.33
N CYS A 135 8.83 -4.07 -5.44
CA CYS A 135 8.64 -3.40 -6.74
C CYS A 135 9.95 -2.88 -7.37
N GLY A 136 11.04 -2.80 -6.61
CA GLY A 136 12.32 -2.26 -7.06
C GLY A 136 12.52 -0.78 -6.76
N PHE A 137 11.51 -0.03 -6.36
CA PHE A 137 11.64 1.42 -6.10
C PHE A 137 12.79 1.77 -5.14
N PRO A 138 13.02 1.07 -4.01
CA PRO A 138 14.09 1.43 -3.08
C PRO A 138 15.51 1.39 -3.67
N VAL A 139 15.71 0.65 -4.75
CA VAL A 139 17.03 0.51 -5.37
C VAL A 139 17.19 1.29 -6.68
N ILE A 140 16.16 2.01 -7.12
CA ILE A 140 16.14 2.68 -8.45
C ILE A 140 17.28 3.70 -8.61
N THR A 141 17.65 4.41 -7.55
CA THR A 141 18.74 5.40 -7.57
C THR A 141 20.14 4.77 -7.48
N MET A 142 20.23 3.56 -6.94
CA MET A 142 21.50 2.84 -6.79
C MET A 142 21.78 1.91 -7.97
N ASN A 143 20.76 1.22 -8.45
CA ASN A 143 20.85 0.31 -9.58
C ASN A 143 19.51 0.28 -10.33
N ARG A 144 19.40 1.20 -11.29
CA ARG A 144 18.18 1.36 -12.09
C ARG A 144 17.81 0.12 -12.87
N ASP A 145 18.79 -0.57 -13.43
CA ASP A 145 18.56 -1.79 -14.24
C ASP A 145 17.94 -2.92 -13.40
N THR A 146 18.45 -3.12 -12.17
CA THR A 146 17.86 -4.06 -11.22
C THR A 146 16.43 -3.67 -10.85
N SER A 147 16.14 -2.40 -10.61
CA SER A 147 14.79 -1.91 -10.32
C SER A 147 13.84 -2.18 -11.49
N LEU A 148 14.24 -1.84 -12.71
CA LEU A 148 13.44 -2.06 -13.92
C LEU A 148 13.18 -3.55 -14.18
N ARG A 149 14.19 -4.40 -13.97
CA ARG A 149 14.05 -5.85 -14.09
C ARG A 149 13.05 -6.42 -13.09
N GLN A 150 13.09 -5.96 -11.83
CA GLN A 150 12.12 -6.38 -10.83
C GLN A 150 10.69 -5.96 -11.24
N ALA A 151 10.50 -4.69 -11.60
CA ALA A 151 9.21 -4.20 -12.06
C ALA A 151 8.69 -4.99 -13.26
N GLY A 152 9.51 -5.13 -14.31
CA GLY A 152 9.15 -5.85 -15.53
C GLY A 152 8.83 -7.32 -15.32
N THR A 153 9.57 -8.01 -14.43
CA THR A 153 9.28 -9.39 -14.07
C THR A 153 7.90 -9.52 -13.42
N HIS A 154 7.61 -8.69 -12.41
CA HIS A 154 6.34 -8.80 -11.68
C HIS A 154 5.13 -8.40 -12.53
N LEU A 155 5.28 -7.39 -13.40
CA LEU A 155 4.26 -7.04 -14.39
C LEU A 155 4.02 -8.19 -15.38
N GLY A 156 5.11 -8.80 -15.85
CA GLY A 156 5.06 -9.95 -16.71
C GLY A 156 4.36 -11.16 -16.08
N ASP A 157 4.70 -11.49 -14.84
CA ASP A 157 4.07 -12.58 -14.08
C ASP A 157 2.55 -12.37 -13.94
N ALA A 158 2.11 -11.13 -13.69
CA ALA A 158 0.69 -10.79 -13.59
C ALA A 158 -0.04 -10.90 -14.93
N ILE A 159 0.59 -10.43 -16.03
CA ILE A 159 0.04 -10.56 -17.39
C ILE A 159 -0.12 -12.04 -17.75
N ASP A 160 0.89 -12.87 -17.48
CA ASP A 160 0.87 -14.31 -17.77
C ASP A 160 -0.20 -15.06 -16.97
N ALA A 161 -0.46 -14.59 -15.75
CA ALA A 161 -1.57 -15.09 -14.93
C ALA A 161 -2.94 -14.59 -15.38
N GLY A 162 -3.00 -13.67 -16.33
CA GLY A 162 -4.23 -13.15 -16.93
C GLY A 162 -4.88 -11.99 -16.15
N ALA A 163 -4.11 -11.21 -15.40
CA ALA A 163 -4.63 -10.01 -14.76
C ALA A 163 -4.91 -8.90 -15.80
N ASP A 164 -6.03 -8.21 -15.63
CA ASP A 164 -6.39 -7.02 -16.42
C ASP A 164 -5.73 -5.76 -15.86
N CYS A 165 -5.52 -5.73 -14.55
CA CYS A 165 -4.80 -4.65 -13.87
C CYS A 165 -4.15 -5.15 -12.58
N LEU A 166 -3.21 -4.34 -12.06
CA LEU A 166 -2.67 -4.50 -10.70
C LEU A 166 -3.24 -3.44 -9.76
N VAL A 167 -3.33 -3.77 -8.48
CA VAL A 167 -3.63 -2.80 -7.43
C VAL A 167 -2.58 -2.86 -6.32
N THR A 168 -2.14 -1.70 -5.84
CA THR A 168 -1.15 -1.61 -4.78
C THR A 168 -1.54 -0.60 -3.70
N PRO A 169 -1.31 -0.88 -2.40
CA PRO A 169 -1.54 0.07 -1.30
C PRO A 169 -0.34 1.02 -1.09
N CYS A 170 0.52 1.20 -2.10
CA CYS A 170 1.73 2.00 -2.00
C CYS A 170 1.96 2.87 -3.25
N PRO A 171 1.96 4.22 -3.13
CA PRO A 171 2.19 5.09 -4.26
C PRO A 171 3.59 4.95 -4.86
N LEU A 172 4.61 4.54 -4.08
CA LEU A 172 5.95 4.28 -4.61
C LEU A 172 6.00 3.01 -5.46
N CYS A 173 5.25 1.97 -5.07
CA CYS A 173 5.08 0.79 -5.91
C CYS A 173 4.28 1.14 -7.18
N HIS A 174 3.19 1.89 -7.03
CA HIS A 174 2.40 2.39 -8.17
C HIS A 174 3.31 3.16 -9.14
N LEU A 175 4.06 4.15 -8.65
CA LEU A 175 4.98 4.95 -9.47
C LEU A 175 5.99 4.07 -10.22
N ASN A 176 6.59 3.09 -9.56
CA ASN A 176 7.63 2.26 -10.19
C ASN A 176 7.03 1.24 -11.18
N LEU A 177 5.86 0.70 -10.88
CA LEU A 177 5.20 -0.29 -11.74
C LEU A 177 4.46 0.35 -12.92
N ASP A 178 3.92 1.57 -12.79
CA ASP A 178 3.24 2.29 -13.86
C ASP A 178 4.23 3.06 -14.74
N MET A 179 4.92 4.06 -14.18
CA MET A 179 5.76 4.97 -14.96
C MET A 179 6.97 4.32 -15.61
N GLN A 180 7.51 3.25 -15.00
CA GLN A 180 8.71 2.60 -15.53
C GLN A 180 8.39 1.49 -16.53
N GLN A 181 7.13 1.19 -16.87
CA GLN A 181 6.77 0.11 -17.79
C GLN A 181 7.49 0.19 -19.15
N PRO A 182 7.56 1.35 -19.82
CA PRO A 182 8.24 1.44 -21.12
C PRO A 182 9.73 1.07 -21.06
N GLU A 183 10.42 1.44 -19.97
CA GLU A 183 11.83 1.11 -19.79
C GLU A 183 12.01 -0.33 -19.25
N ALA A 184 11.13 -0.78 -18.37
CA ALA A 184 11.13 -2.14 -17.86
C ALA A 184 10.89 -3.17 -18.99
N ALA A 185 9.99 -2.86 -19.94
CA ALA A 185 9.73 -3.67 -21.13
C ALA A 185 11.01 -3.93 -21.93
N LYS A 186 11.85 -2.90 -22.14
CA LYS A 186 13.15 -3.04 -22.82
C LYS A 186 14.10 -3.96 -22.05
N VAL A 187 14.16 -3.82 -20.71
CA VAL A 187 15.08 -4.60 -19.86
C VAL A 187 14.69 -6.08 -19.80
N VAL A 188 13.39 -6.38 -19.77
CA VAL A 188 12.91 -7.78 -19.76
C VAL A 188 12.64 -8.33 -21.17
N ASN A 189 12.83 -7.54 -22.21
CA ASN A 189 12.62 -7.87 -23.60
C ASN A 189 11.23 -8.50 -23.89
N ARG A 190 10.18 -7.84 -23.36
CA ARG A 190 8.77 -8.21 -23.63
C ARG A 190 7.88 -6.99 -23.53
N ASP A 191 6.77 -7.04 -24.24
CA ASP A 191 5.75 -6.02 -24.12
C ASP A 191 5.08 -6.09 -22.76
N LEU A 192 4.93 -4.93 -22.14
CA LEU A 192 4.17 -4.69 -20.93
C LEU A 192 3.11 -3.64 -21.28
N GLY A 193 2.04 -3.57 -20.56
CA GLY A 193 0.94 -2.63 -20.87
C GLY A 193 -0.26 -2.97 -19.99
N ILE A 194 0.02 -3.28 -18.73
CA ILE A 194 -0.99 -3.58 -17.74
C ILE A 194 -1.23 -2.36 -16.85
N ALA A 195 -2.48 -1.93 -16.71
CA ALA A 195 -2.85 -0.84 -15.82
C ALA A 195 -2.46 -1.14 -14.37
N VAL A 196 -1.84 -0.17 -13.71
CA VAL A 196 -1.49 -0.27 -12.27
C VAL A 196 -2.25 0.80 -11.51
N LEU A 197 -3.07 0.39 -10.55
CA LEU A 197 -3.90 1.28 -9.74
C LEU A 197 -3.35 1.41 -8.32
N HIS A 198 -3.42 2.62 -7.79
CA HIS A 198 -3.30 2.79 -6.35
C HIS A 198 -4.61 2.37 -5.67
N LEU A 199 -4.56 1.72 -4.52
CA LEU A 199 -5.76 1.18 -3.85
C LEU A 199 -6.91 2.20 -3.69
N PRO A 200 -6.69 3.46 -3.29
CA PRO A 200 -7.76 4.45 -3.25
C PRO A 200 -8.43 4.70 -4.61
N GLN A 201 -7.72 4.53 -5.73
CA GLN A 201 -8.31 4.66 -7.06
C GLN A 201 -9.26 3.49 -7.37
N LEU A 202 -8.84 2.25 -7.08
CA LEU A 202 -9.70 1.07 -7.27
C LEU A 202 -10.97 1.17 -6.41
N VAL A 203 -10.82 1.54 -5.14
CA VAL A 203 -11.95 1.77 -4.23
C VAL A 203 -12.85 2.89 -4.77
N GLY A 204 -12.26 4.04 -5.15
CA GLY A 204 -13.01 5.16 -5.70
C GLY A 204 -13.83 4.81 -6.95
N LEU A 205 -13.25 4.01 -7.88
CA LEU A 205 -13.97 3.52 -9.06
C LEU A 205 -15.20 2.69 -8.66
N ALA A 206 -15.05 1.75 -7.73
CA ALA A 206 -16.15 0.91 -7.26
C ALA A 206 -17.22 1.73 -6.52
N LEU A 207 -16.83 2.78 -5.80
CA LEU A 207 -17.75 3.72 -5.15
C LEU A 207 -18.40 4.72 -6.12
N GLY A 208 -18.05 4.68 -7.41
CA GLY A 208 -18.66 5.47 -8.46
C GLY A 208 -18.03 6.81 -8.74
N ALA A 209 -16.82 7.08 -8.25
CA ALA A 209 -16.07 8.28 -8.59
C ALA A 209 -15.69 8.32 -10.08
N ASP A 210 -15.57 9.52 -10.63
CA ASP A 210 -15.16 9.69 -12.03
C ASP A 210 -13.67 9.35 -12.19
N PRO A 211 -13.28 8.53 -13.19
CA PRO A 211 -11.87 8.19 -13.45
C PRO A 211 -10.96 9.41 -13.63
N LYS A 212 -11.49 10.53 -14.15
CA LYS A 212 -10.72 11.77 -14.31
C LYS A 212 -10.39 12.42 -12.97
N GLU A 213 -11.34 12.41 -12.04
CA GLU A 213 -11.12 12.91 -10.67
C GLU A 213 -10.11 12.05 -9.91
N LEU A 214 -10.08 10.76 -10.19
CA LEU A 214 -9.11 9.82 -9.65
C LEU A 214 -7.72 9.90 -10.31
N GLY A 215 -7.53 10.78 -11.31
CA GLY A 215 -6.25 10.96 -11.99
C GLY A 215 -5.88 9.85 -12.97
N MET A 216 -6.80 8.93 -13.31
CA MET A 216 -6.56 7.80 -14.21
C MET A 216 -5.95 8.18 -15.57
N PRO A 217 -6.36 9.30 -16.23
CA PRO A 217 -5.78 9.69 -17.52
C PRO A 217 -4.29 10.08 -17.48
N LYS A 218 -3.68 10.10 -16.28
CA LYS A 218 -2.25 10.40 -16.10
C LYS A 218 -1.38 9.12 -16.00
N HIS A 219 -2.00 7.95 -15.97
CA HIS A 219 -1.26 6.66 -15.98
C HIS A 219 -0.58 6.46 -17.35
N ILE A 220 0.47 5.65 -17.35
CA ILE A 220 1.26 5.38 -18.57
C ILE A 220 0.68 4.19 -19.33
N ALA A 221 0.09 3.22 -18.63
CA ALA A 221 -0.52 2.01 -19.18
C ALA A 221 -2.04 2.01 -19.07
#